data_10494a64439be37976661491432738a0
#
_entry.id   10494a64439be37976661491432738a0
#
_cell.length_a   1.000
_cell.length_b   1.000
_cell.length_c   1.000
_cell.angle_alpha   90.00
_cell.angle_beta   90.00
_cell.angle_gamma   90.00
#
_symmetry.space_group_name_H-M   'P 1'
#
loop_
_entity.id
_entity.type
_entity.pdbx_description
1 polymer ?
#
loop_
_entity_poly.entity_id
_entity_poly.type
_entity_poly.pdbx_seq_one_letter_code
_entity_poly.pdbx_strand_id
1 'polypeptide(L)'
;MRTHYPRTPHLPWSPGASADDVRAVGSAGLTGREVVVTEKLDGENTTLYADGLHARSLDSGHHPSRAWVKGLQGRIGPGIPAGWRVCGENLYARHSIPYEDLDSWFYGFSVWDGEHCLDWDRTVRFLRGLGVPTPRVLWRGTFDERALRGLRLDTARQEGYVVRTAAGFGRADFGSCVAKWVRGGHVQTDTHWMYAEVVPNGLGPAAPLWAVRSGAEPDVAALSAAVGTDPDADANPDSGPAPDPGTIADTVSEVSEAAARIDASGRTGEDRLAGVLAAVLRREPRARVAARLAAGPAGMALARRVGDLLGLYPYLQRPFPDADRRAGLVRMAAAADLGVLHALAGALADGPEAREYVEWSALWAEEAGLLGRPDPLESLRVALREPLAGLDAAAADRCWAEARRAFADGRISGSAVEEAVAATWQWRDGSFPRLVQLCGPSGSGKSTFGRGLPGVDAYVSLDDLRTARGSRTDQRANPEVLREGLDRLDAALARGGTVVWDATSLTEQQRGLAGAVARRRDALVTHAVVLVEEAELERRNGVRPHPVPPQVLASQLRRFSPPCAGRAHRTWYVGAGGDVEDTAGTLAAGPVTAGGGLDAHQ
;
A
#
# COMPACT_ATOMS: atom_id res chain seq x y z
N MET A 1 10.29 30.31 12.09
CA MET A 1 11.74 30.57 12.30
C MET A 1 12.53 29.41 11.69
N ARG A 2 13.58 29.69 10.90
CA ARG A 2 14.44 28.63 10.32
C ARG A 2 15.37 28.07 11.40
N THR A 3 15.56 26.75 11.40
CA THR A 3 16.31 26.05 12.46
C THR A 3 17.29 25.07 11.87
N HIS A 4 18.57 25.15 12.24
CA HIS A 4 19.58 24.20 11.80
C HIS A 4 19.28 22.77 12.27
N TYR A 5 19.54 21.81 11.39
CA TYR A 5 19.62 20.41 11.82
C TYR A 5 20.84 20.21 12.73
N PRO A 6 20.70 19.55 13.90
CA PRO A 6 21.83 19.38 14.82
C PRO A 6 22.98 18.57 14.19
N ARG A 7 24.21 18.84 14.60
CA ARG A 7 25.37 18.03 14.18
C ARG A 7 25.25 16.62 14.74
N THR A 8 25.17 15.62 13.87
CA THR A 8 25.10 14.21 14.26
C THR A 8 26.47 13.75 14.74
N PRO A 9 26.62 13.30 16.01
CA PRO A 9 27.88 12.81 16.51
C PRO A 9 28.31 11.50 15.83
N HIS A 10 29.60 11.30 15.67
CA HIS A 10 30.16 10.03 15.25
C HIS A 10 30.12 9.01 16.39
N LEU A 11 29.78 7.76 16.05
CA LEU A 11 29.94 6.64 16.97
C LEU A 11 31.42 6.46 17.38
N PRO A 12 31.73 5.96 18.58
CA PRO A 12 33.10 5.82 19.02
C PRO A 12 34.02 5.03 18.07
N TRP A 13 33.42 4.09 17.31
CA TRP A 13 34.14 3.23 16.37
C TRP A 13 34.01 3.68 14.91
N SER A 14 33.56 4.90 14.66
CA SER A 14 33.45 5.46 13.30
C SER A 14 34.84 5.89 12.78
N PRO A 15 35.41 5.24 11.74
CA PRO A 15 36.77 5.54 11.28
C PRO A 15 36.85 6.83 10.45
N GLY A 16 35.71 7.29 9.87
CA GLY A 16 35.68 8.50 9.03
C GLY A 16 35.53 9.82 9.80
N ALA A 17 35.67 9.80 11.16
CA ALA A 17 35.60 11.01 11.95
C ALA A 17 36.89 11.82 11.88
N SER A 18 36.83 13.09 11.50
CA SER A 18 37.93 14.06 11.53
C SER A 18 38.10 14.69 12.91
N ALA A 19 39.14 15.52 13.07
CA ALA A 19 39.41 16.22 14.32
C ALA A 19 38.30 17.23 14.69
N ASP A 20 37.62 17.81 13.70
CA ASP A 20 36.59 18.82 13.89
C ASP A 20 35.16 18.22 14.04
N ASP A 21 35.04 16.90 13.93
CA ASP A 21 33.74 16.23 14.05
C ASP A 21 33.36 16.00 15.53
N VAL A 22 32.07 16.12 15.80
CA VAL A 22 31.53 15.77 17.12
C VAL A 22 31.55 14.26 17.25
N ARG A 23 32.19 13.75 18.32
CA ARG A 23 32.19 12.32 18.67
C ARG A 23 31.24 12.09 19.83
N ALA A 24 30.47 11.02 19.78
CA ALA A 24 29.73 10.55 20.95
C ALA A 24 30.73 10.09 22.04
N VAL A 25 30.50 10.51 23.26
CA VAL A 25 31.32 10.10 24.42
C VAL A 25 31.18 8.60 24.70
N GLY A 26 30.09 7.99 24.21
CA GLY A 26 29.80 6.57 24.33
C GLY A 26 28.43 6.26 23.69
N SER A 27 27.96 5.03 23.86
CA SER A 27 26.66 4.57 23.37
C SER A 27 25.57 4.52 24.45
N ALA A 28 25.84 5.07 25.65
CA ALA A 28 24.91 4.99 26.79
C ALA A 28 23.52 5.54 26.50
N GLY A 29 23.42 6.60 25.70
CA GLY A 29 22.11 7.18 25.29
C GLY A 29 21.26 6.27 24.39
N LEU A 30 21.85 5.28 23.72
CA LEU A 30 21.17 4.32 22.85
C LEU A 30 20.94 2.97 23.56
N THR A 31 21.74 2.64 24.55
CA THR A 31 21.72 1.35 25.25
C THR A 31 20.35 1.06 25.86
N GLY A 32 19.82 -0.15 25.62
CA GLY A 32 18.51 -0.60 26.11
C GLY A 32 17.31 0.00 25.39
N ARG A 33 17.53 0.87 24.39
CA ARG A 33 16.44 1.44 23.59
C ARG A 33 16.30 0.70 22.26
N GLU A 34 15.08 0.66 21.74
CA GLU A 34 14.85 0.28 20.35
C GLU A 34 15.43 1.36 19.43
N VAL A 35 16.20 0.94 18.45
CA VAL A 35 16.82 1.84 17.48
C VAL A 35 16.55 1.37 16.06
N VAL A 36 16.59 2.33 15.13
CA VAL A 36 16.56 2.10 13.69
C VAL A 36 17.89 2.55 13.10
N VAL A 37 18.47 1.71 12.27
CA VAL A 37 19.70 1.98 11.55
C VAL A 37 19.38 2.14 10.08
N THR A 38 19.66 3.32 9.53
CA THR A 38 19.43 3.62 8.13
C THR A 38 20.74 3.86 7.39
N GLU A 39 20.73 3.61 6.10
CA GLU A 39 21.82 4.01 5.24
C GLU A 39 22.09 5.51 5.37
N LYS A 40 23.37 5.89 5.47
CA LYS A 40 23.78 7.28 5.39
C LYS A 40 24.06 7.63 3.94
N LEU A 41 23.19 8.49 3.41
CA LEU A 41 23.30 9.01 2.06
C LEU A 41 24.32 10.16 2.00
N ASP A 42 25.01 10.28 0.87
CA ASP A 42 26.06 11.27 0.61
C ASP A 42 25.55 12.39 -0.30
N GLY A 43 24.99 13.43 0.31
CA GLY A 43 24.41 14.57 -0.36
C GLY A 43 24.47 15.85 0.47
N GLU A 44 23.55 16.80 0.17
CA GLU A 44 23.41 18.04 0.92
C GLU A 44 22.25 17.97 1.91
N ASN A 45 22.56 18.07 3.22
CA ASN A 45 21.52 18.19 4.23
C ASN A 45 20.61 19.40 3.92
N THR A 46 19.32 19.14 3.74
CA THR A 46 18.32 20.15 3.36
C THR A 46 17.08 20.01 4.23
N THR A 47 16.58 21.15 4.70
CA THR A 47 15.37 21.21 5.53
C THR A 47 14.26 21.93 4.78
N LEU A 48 13.10 21.26 4.65
CA LEU A 48 11.91 21.77 3.98
C LEU A 48 10.86 22.23 5.02
N TYR A 49 10.18 23.32 4.71
CA TYR A 49 9.06 23.90 5.47
C TYR A 49 7.87 24.14 4.54
N ALA A 50 6.73 24.49 5.10
CA ALA A 50 5.57 24.89 4.32
C ALA A 50 5.87 26.03 3.33
N ASP A 51 6.71 26.98 3.73
CA ASP A 51 6.97 28.25 3.04
C ASP A 51 8.39 28.37 2.44
N GLY A 52 9.12 27.26 2.30
CA GLY A 52 10.47 27.28 1.69
C GLY A 52 11.42 26.25 2.27
N LEU A 53 12.71 26.45 2.02
CA LEU A 53 13.76 25.52 2.44
C LEU A 53 15.06 26.26 2.77
N HIS A 54 15.98 25.56 3.43
CA HIS A 54 17.39 25.93 3.52
C HIS A 54 18.26 24.67 3.47
N ALA A 55 19.50 24.82 3.03
CA ALA A 55 20.53 23.80 3.14
C ALA A 55 21.10 23.76 4.56
N ARG A 56 22.25 23.11 4.77
CA ARG A 56 22.90 23.05 6.09
C ARG A 56 23.10 24.42 6.73
N SER A 57 23.46 25.45 5.94
CA SER A 57 23.52 26.84 6.39
C SER A 57 22.18 27.54 6.19
N LEU A 58 21.75 28.35 7.17
CA LEU A 58 20.54 29.17 7.06
C LEU A 58 20.68 30.26 5.96
N ASP A 59 21.91 30.73 5.75
CA ASP A 59 22.26 31.76 4.76
C ASP A 59 22.68 31.17 3.41
N SER A 60 22.20 29.94 3.12
CA SER A 60 22.55 29.25 1.86
C SER A 60 22.05 30.03 0.65
N GLY A 61 22.95 30.60 -0.13
CA GLY A 61 22.65 31.27 -1.37
C GLY A 61 22.00 30.36 -2.44
N HIS A 62 21.65 30.95 -3.57
CA HIS A 62 21.16 30.17 -4.70
C HIS A 62 22.30 29.27 -5.25
N HIS A 63 22.00 27.98 -5.41
CA HIS A 63 22.90 27.02 -6.05
C HIS A 63 22.10 26.11 -7.01
N PRO A 64 22.62 25.80 -8.22
CA PRO A 64 21.90 24.99 -9.21
C PRO A 64 21.49 23.60 -8.70
N SER A 65 22.30 22.97 -7.82
CA SER A 65 21.97 21.69 -7.18
C SER A 65 20.67 21.68 -6.39
N ARG A 66 20.15 22.84 -6.04
CA ARG A 66 18.91 23.00 -5.25
C ARG A 66 17.68 23.31 -6.09
N ALA A 67 17.84 23.45 -7.42
CA ALA A 67 16.72 23.80 -8.30
C ALA A 67 15.59 22.76 -8.21
N TRP A 68 15.94 21.49 -8.30
CA TRP A 68 14.94 20.40 -8.24
C TRP A 68 14.24 20.31 -6.87
N VAL A 69 14.99 20.36 -5.77
CA VAL A 69 14.40 20.26 -4.42
C VAL A 69 13.54 21.48 -4.06
N LYS A 70 13.77 22.64 -4.68
CA LYS A 70 12.85 23.80 -4.59
C LYS A 70 11.53 23.50 -5.27
N GLY A 71 11.56 22.86 -6.45
CA GLY A 71 10.35 22.39 -7.13
C GLY A 71 9.58 21.37 -6.29
N LEU A 72 10.28 20.42 -5.69
CA LEU A 72 9.68 19.46 -4.75
C LEU A 72 9.03 20.18 -3.57
N GLN A 73 9.74 21.11 -2.91
CA GLN A 73 9.20 21.88 -1.78
C GLN A 73 7.94 22.66 -2.17
N GLY A 74 7.92 23.25 -3.37
CA GLY A 74 6.72 23.95 -3.86
C GLY A 74 5.49 23.05 -3.95
N ARG A 75 5.66 21.78 -4.32
CA ARG A 75 4.57 20.80 -4.41
C ARG A 75 4.13 20.27 -3.05
N ILE A 76 5.08 19.88 -2.19
CA ILE A 76 4.76 19.22 -0.91
C ILE A 76 4.61 20.18 0.25
N GLY A 77 5.05 21.44 0.11
CA GLY A 77 5.03 22.44 1.17
C GLY A 77 3.64 22.63 1.80
N PRO A 78 2.55 22.74 1.02
CA PRO A 78 1.19 22.83 1.58
C PRO A 78 0.80 21.66 2.51
N GLY A 79 1.41 20.49 2.35
CA GLY A 79 1.21 19.34 3.21
C GLY A 79 2.07 19.33 4.49
N ILE A 80 2.98 20.28 4.66
CA ILE A 80 3.80 20.42 5.87
C ILE A 80 3.09 21.36 6.85
N PRO A 81 2.66 20.91 8.04
CA PRO A 81 1.97 21.76 9.00
C PRO A 81 2.81 22.97 9.43
N ALA A 82 2.15 24.07 9.79
CA ALA A 82 2.82 25.24 10.32
C ALA A 82 3.65 24.89 11.57
N GLY A 83 4.90 25.35 11.62
CA GLY A 83 5.84 25.03 12.69
C GLY A 83 6.58 23.70 12.54
N TRP A 84 6.15 22.85 11.60
CA TRP A 84 6.85 21.59 11.29
C TRP A 84 7.98 21.80 10.27
N ARG A 85 8.91 20.86 10.26
CA ARG A 85 9.97 20.78 9.25
C ARG A 85 10.32 19.35 8.90
N VAL A 86 10.64 19.13 7.63
CA VAL A 86 11.15 17.87 7.08
C VAL A 86 12.63 18.03 6.82
N CYS A 87 13.46 17.23 7.49
CA CYS A 87 14.90 17.19 7.25
C CYS A 87 15.24 15.97 6.40
N GLY A 88 16.07 16.17 5.38
CA GLY A 88 16.44 15.13 4.44
C GLY A 88 17.78 15.41 3.77
N GLU A 89 18.15 14.51 2.88
CA GLU A 89 19.35 14.62 2.05
C GLU A 89 18.96 14.92 0.61
N ASN A 90 19.44 16.04 0.07
CA ASN A 90 19.34 16.39 -1.33
C ASN A 90 20.49 15.73 -2.10
N LEU A 91 20.14 14.77 -2.94
CA LEU A 91 21.04 13.93 -3.72
C LEU A 91 21.06 14.33 -5.21
N TYR A 92 20.54 15.49 -5.57
CA TYR A 92 20.55 15.90 -6.97
C TYR A 92 21.97 15.97 -7.53
N ALA A 93 22.85 16.70 -6.87
CA ALA A 93 24.25 16.76 -7.26
C ALA A 93 25.03 15.55 -6.75
N ARG A 94 25.87 14.98 -7.60
CA ARG A 94 26.83 13.95 -7.23
C ARG A 94 27.88 14.53 -6.28
N HIS A 95 28.06 13.86 -5.14
CA HIS A 95 29.15 14.14 -4.21
C HIS A 95 30.27 13.10 -4.39
N SER A 96 30.72 12.48 -3.30
CA SER A 96 31.80 11.47 -3.36
C SER A 96 31.31 10.13 -3.88
N ILE A 97 30.02 9.82 -3.72
CA ILE A 97 29.41 8.57 -4.18
C ILE A 97 28.48 8.84 -5.35
N PRO A 98 28.68 8.18 -6.50
CA PRO A 98 27.70 8.21 -7.59
C PRO A 98 26.53 7.26 -7.29
N TYR A 99 25.32 7.78 -7.33
CA TYR A 99 24.09 6.98 -7.28
C TYR A 99 23.49 6.87 -8.69
N GLU A 100 23.00 5.69 -9.07
CA GLU A 100 22.44 5.42 -10.40
C GLU A 100 20.99 4.91 -10.37
N ASP A 101 20.47 4.61 -9.18
CA ASP A 101 19.19 3.92 -8.96
C ASP A 101 18.33 4.55 -7.86
N LEU A 102 18.40 5.88 -7.70
CA LEU A 102 17.63 6.58 -6.67
C LEU A 102 16.13 6.57 -6.96
N ASP A 103 15.33 6.39 -5.93
CA ASP A 103 13.87 6.57 -5.98
C ASP A 103 13.47 8.05 -6.15
N SER A 104 14.30 8.96 -5.66
CA SER A 104 14.11 10.41 -5.71
C SER A 104 15.44 11.10 -5.45
N TRP A 105 15.59 12.35 -5.86
CA TRP A 105 16.76 13.17 -5.48
C TRP A 105 16.63 13.80 -4.10
N PHE A 106 15.57 13.49 -3.33
CA PHE A 106 15.44 13.90 -1.94
C PHE A 106 14.90 12.77 -1.11
N TYR A 107 15.63 12.42 -0.05
CA TYR A 107 15.22 11.41 0.95
C TYR A 107 15.03 12.08 2.30
N GLY A 108 13.83 11.98 2.86
CA GLY A 108 13.53 12.47 4.20
C GLY A 108 14.00 11.48 5.27
N PHE A 109 14.62 11.96 6.33
CA PHE A 109 15.11 11.09 7.41
C PHE A 109 14.64 11.55 8.82
N SER A 110 14.10 12.74 8.97
CA SER A 110 13.45 13.14 10.22
C SER A 110 12.41 14.23 10.00
N VAL A 111 11.37 14.20 10.82
CA VAL A 111 10.30 15.20 10.84
C VAL A 111 10.22 15.78 12.25
N TRP A 112 10.12 17.07 12.34
CA TRP A 112 10.10 17.81 13.59
C TRP A 112 8.82 18.64 13.73
N ASP A 113 8.17 18.54 14.88
CA ASP A 113 7.13 19.44 15.35
C ASP A 113 7.76 20.40 16.36
N GLY A 114 8.02 21.63 15.96
CA GLY A 114 8.80 22.57 16.78
C GLY A 114 10.16 21.99 17.19
N GLU A 115 10.37 21.79 18.49
CA GLU A 115 11.59 21.23 19.06
C GLU A 115 11.53 19.71 19.34
N HIS A 116 10.42 19.03 18.92
CA HIS A 116 10.26 17.60 19.09
C HIS A 116 10.42 16.85 17.76
N CYS A 117 11.35 15.89 17.72
CA CYS A 117 11.50 14.97 16.60
C CYS A 117 10.50 13.81 16.75
N LEU A 118 9.71 13.57 15.71
CA LEU A 118 8.77 12.44 15.71
C LEU A 118 9.50 11.10 15.84
N ASP A 119 8.79 10.10 16.38
CA ASP A 119 9.25 8.72 16.30
C ASP A 119 9.42 8.28 14.83
N TRP A 120 10.20 7.18 14.64
CA TRP A 120 10.53 6.73 13.28
C TRP A 120 9.29 6.34 12.47
N ASP A 121 8.36 5.62 13.07
CA ASP A 121 7.21 5.11 12.34
C ASP A 121 6.23 6.23 11.93
N ARG A 122 6.06 7.26 12.79
CA ARG A 122 5.33 8.47 12.42
C ARG A 122 6.09 9.28 11.37
N THR A 123 7.42 9.36 11.45
CA THR A 123 8.26 10.02 10.44
C THR A 123 8.06 9.38 9.07
N VAL A 124 8.18 8.04 8.97
CA VAL A 124 7.99 7.30 7.70
C VAL A 124 6.57 7.52 7.14
N ARG A 125 5.55 7.41 7.99
CA ARG A 125 4.16 7.63 7.57
C ARG A 125 3.95 9.03 7.01
N PHE A 126 4.45 10.05 7.71
CA PHE A 126 4.30 11.45 7.29
C PHE A 126 5.02 11.71 5.96
N LEU A 127 6.28 11.27 5.84
CA LEU A 127 7.06 11.41 4.61
C LEU A 127 6.41 10.70 3.43
N ARG A 128 5.91 9.49 3.65
CA ARG A 128 5.18 8.74 2.61
C ARG A 128 3.88 9.43 2.19
N GLY A 129 3.17 10.05 3.13
CA GLY A 129 2.01 10.89 2.85
C GLY A 129 2.34 12.11 1.97
N LEU A 130 3.55 12.66 2.10
CA LEU A 130 4.05 13.73 1.23
C LEU A 130 4.66 13.21 -0.09
N GLY A 131 4.78 11.90 -0.27
CA GLY A 131 5.46 11.31 -1.42
C GLY A 131 6.99 11.43 -1.38
N VAL A 132 7.57 11.45 -0.19
CA VAL A 132 9.02 11.54 0.03
C VAL A 132 9.55 10.19 0.52
N PRO A 133 10.53 9.55 -0.17
CA PRO A 133 11.16 8.33 0.28
C PRO A 133 12.05 8.55 1.51
N THR A 134 12.29 7.48 2.27
CA THR A 134 13.23 7.45 3.38
C THR A 134 14.47 6.63 3.01
N PRO A 135 15.64 6.91 3.62
CA PRO A 135 16.81 6.06 3.46
C PRO A 135 16.49 4.61 3.83
N ARG A 136 17.16 3.67 3.16
CA ARG A 136 17.00 2.24 3.40
C ARG A 136 17.28 1.89 4.87
N VAL A 137 16.37 1.16 5.51
CA VAL A 137 16.58 0.59 6.83
C VAL A 137 17.50 -0.63 6.68
N LEU A 138 18.64 -0.60 7.37
CA LEU A 138 19.63 -1.67 7.37
C LEU A 138 19.44 -2.63 8.54
N TRP A 139 18.91 -2.10 9.66
CA TRP A 139 18.66 -2.89 10.86
C TRP A 139 17.68 -2.17 11.80
N ARG A 140 16.89 -2.92 12.57
CA ARG A 140 16.00 -2.41 13.61
C ARG A 140 15.96 -3.40 14.78
N GLY A 141 16.01 -2.92 16.01
CA GLY A 141 15.91 -3.72 17.23
C GLY A 141 16.43 -2.97 18.46
N THR A 142 16.52 -3.66 19.58
CA THR A 142 17.18 -3.11 20.78
C THR A 142 18.66 -2.88 20.47
N PHE A 143 19.18 -1.68 20.82
CA PHE A 143 20.55 -1.31 20.51
C PHE A 143 21.55 -2.40 20.91
N ASP A 144 22.31 -2.87 19.93
CA ASP A 144 23.38 -3.85 20.08
C ASP A 144 24.61 -3.39 19.29
N GLU A 145 25.67 -2.97 20.01
CA GLU A 145 26.92 -2.51 19.40
C GLU A 145 27.58 -3.58 18.55
N ARG A 146 27.49 -4.85 18.96
CA ARG A 146 28.08 -5.97 18.21
C ARG A 146 27.36 -6.19 16.89
N ALA A 147 26.03 -6.12 16.90
CA ALA A 147 25.22 -6.21 15.69
C ALA A 147 25.55 -5.06 14.71
N LEU A 148 25.65 -3.81 15.23
CA LEU A 148 25.96 -2.65 14.39
C LEU A 148 27.38 -2.70 13.80
N ARG A 149 28.37 -3.17 14.56
CA ARG A 149 29.75 -3.39 14.06
C ARG A 149 29.82 -4.52 13.04
N GLY A 150 28.87 -5.47 13.09
CA GLY A 150 28.76 -6.60 12.17
C GLY A 150 28.01 -6.28 10.87
N LEU A 151 27.43 -5.09 10.72
CA LEU A 151 26.73 -4.69 9.50
C LEU A 151 27.66 -4.74 8.30
N ARG A 152 27.27 -5.48 7.28
CA ARG A 152 28.01 -5.54 6.01
C ARG A 152 27.53 -4.41 5.11
N LEU A 153 28.40 -3.43 4.89
CA LEU A 153 28.17 -2.30 3.99
C LEU A 153 28.99 -2.49 2.73
N ASP A 154 28.41 -2.16 1.59
CA ASP A 154 29.18 -1.94 0.37
C ASP A 154 29.80 -0.55 0.41
N THR A 155 31.01 -0.47 0.98
CA THR A 155 31.70 0.80 1.16
C THR A 155 32.14 1.47 -0.14
N ALA A 156 32.00 0.82 -1.30
CA ALA A 156 32.18 1.46 -2.59
C ALA A 156 30.97 2.32 -2.98
N ARG A 157 29.76 1.90 -2.54
CA ARG A 157 28.48 2.53 -2.89
C ARG A 157 27.77 3.19 -1.71
N GLN A 158 28.23 2.98 -0.47
CA GLN A 158 27.60 3.49 0.76
C GLN A 158 28.62 4.27 1.60
N GLU A 159 28.23 5.46 2.06
CA GLU A 159 29.03 6.29 2.94
C GLU A 159 29.13 5.70 4.36
N GLY A 160 28.05 5.11 4.84
CA GLY A 160 27.94 4.60 6.19
C GLY A 160 26.51 4.38 6.62
N TYR A 161 26.25 4.53 7.91
CA TYR A 161 24.90 4.44 8.46
C TYR A 161 24.65 5.48 9.56
N VAL A 162 23.37 5.75 9.78
CA VAL A 162 22.88 6.54 10.92
C VAL A 162 22.05 5.63 11.81
N VAL A 163 22.36 5.61 13.12
CA VAL A 163 21.54 4.97 14.16
C VAL A 163 20.74 6.04 14.89
N ARG A 164 19.46 5.78 15.09
CA ARG A 164 18.58 6.66 15.88
C ARG A 164 17.64 5.85 16.75
N THR A 165 17.18 6.41 17.87
CA THR A 165 16.10 5.80 18.66
C THR A 165 14.84 5.71 17.81
N ALA A 166 14.11 4.58 17.91
CA ALA A 166 12.81 4.41 17.24
C ALA A 166 11.77 5.39 17.82
N ALA A 167 11.81 5.63 19.12
CA ALA A 167 10.98 6.63 19.81
C ALA A 167 11.36 8.07 19.42
N GLY A 168 10.40 8.98 19.53
CA GLY A 168 10.62 10.42 19.39
C GLY A 168 11.43 11.00 20.55
N PHE A 169 12.00 12.20 20.35
CA PHE A 169 12.86 12.87 21.34
C PHE A 169 12.86 14.38 21.17
N GLY A 170 13.21 15.08 22.25
CA GLY A 170 13.43 16.52 22.22
C GLY A 170 14.76 16.91 21.59
N ARG A 171 14.87 18.12 21.06
CA ARG A 171 16.11 18.64 20.44
C ARG A 171 17.31 18.59 21.39
N ALA A 172 17.09 18.84 22.67
CA ALA A 172 18.16 18.81 23.68
C ALA A 172 18.80 17.42 23.81
N ASP A 173 18.01 16.36 23.53
CA ASP A 173 18.43 14.96 23.64
C ASP A 173 19.04 14.41 22.35
N PHE A 174 19.13 15.21 21.30
CA PHE A 174 19.54 14.75 19.96
C PHE A 174 20.85 13.96 20.00
N GLY A 175 21.88 14.49 20.68
CA GLY A 175 23.20 13.84 20.75
C GLY A 175 23.23 12.50 21.48
N SER A 176 22.22 12.20 22.30
CA SER A 176 22.05 10.90 22.96
C SER A 176 21.12 9.94 22.21
N CYS A 177 20.37 10.45 21.21
CA CYS A 177 19.38 9.69 20.48
C CYS A 177 19.78 9.38 19.02
N VAL A 178 20.77 10.10 18.46
CA VAL A 178 21.21 9.94 17.06
C VAL A 178 22.73 9.93 16.99
N ALA A 179 23.28 8.99 16.25
CA ALA A 179 24.71 8.92 15.95
C ALA A 179 24.96 8.36 14.55
N LYS A 180 26.16 8.62 13.99
CA LYS A 180 26.52 8.14 12.65
C LYS A 180 27.83 7.33 12.70
N TRP A 181 27.92 6.40 11.77
CA TRP A 181 29.15 5.73 11.39
C TRP A 181 29.48 6.06 9.95
N VAL A 182 30.72 6.47 9.67
CA VAL A 182 31.21 6.85 8.35
C VAL A 182 32.47 6.04 8.06
N ARG A 183 32.60 5.52 6.85
CA ARG A 183 33.77 4.79 6.39
C ARG A 183 35.03 5.66 6.41
N GLY A 184 36.20 5.04 6.55
CA GLY A 184 37.48 5.73 6.44
C GLY A 184 37.73 6.24 5.02
N GLY A 185 38.38 7.40 4.89
CA GLY A 185 38.76 7.97 3.59
C GLY A 185 37.57 8.42 2.73
N HIS A 186 36.45 8.77 3.32
CA HIS A 186 35.23 9.14 2.60
C HIS A 186 35.42 10.42 1.75
N VAL A 187 36.12 11.43 2.24
CA VAL A 187 36.40 12.68 1.50
C VAL A 187 37.77 12.59 0.86
N GLN A 188 37.81 12.45 -0.46
CA GLN A 188 39.06 12.32 -1.24
C GLN A 188 39.21 13.38 -2.35
N THR A 189 38.38 14.42 -2.38
CA THR A 189 38.44 15.46 -3.41
C THR A 189 39.05 16.76 -2.88
N ASP A 190 40.05 17.29 -3.55
CA ASP A 190 40.67 18.59 -3.24
C ASP A 190 39.73 19.76 -3.50
N THR A 191 38.71 19.57 -4.34
CA THR A 191 37.73 20.62 -4.68
C THR A 191 36.42 20.32 -3.98
N HIS A 192 35.94 21.28 -3.17
CA HIS A 192 34.63 21.16 -2.52
C HIS A 192 33.54 21.11 -3.60
N TRP A 193 32.61 20.13 -3.50
CA TRP A 193 31.55 19.87 -4.49
C TRP A 193 30.77 21.13 -4.90
N MET A 194 30.65 22.13 -4.02
CA MET A 194 29.95 23.38 -4.28
C MET A 194 30.60 24.25 -5.37
N TYR A 195 31.87 23.99 -5.69
CA TYR A 195 32.63 24.70 -6.75
C TYR A 195 32.87 23.81 -7.98
N ALA A 196 32.41 22.56 -7.92
CA ALA A 196 32.47 21.66 -9.04
C ALA A 196 31.26 21.83 -9.97
N GLU A 197 31.37 21.36 -11.21
CA GLU A 197 30.23 21.27 -12.11
C GLU A 197 29.15 20.35 -11.48
N VAL A 198 27.88 20.78 -11.54
CA VAL A 198 26.76 20.01 -10.98
C VAL A 198 26.44 18.87 -11.95
N VAL A 199 26.82 17.65 -11.57
CA VAL A 199 26.47 16.42 -12.28
C VAL A 199 25.31 15.74 -11.50
N PRO A 200 24.14 15.55 -12.12
CA PRO A 200 23.03 14.86 -11.46
C PRO A 200 23.34 13.40 -11.16
N ASN A 201 22.87 12.88 -10.04
CA ASN A 201 22.77 11.45 -9.79
C ASN A 201 21.65 10.81 -10.63
N GLY A 202 21.80 9.51 -10.93
CA GLY A 202 20.84 8.73 -11.70
C GLY A 202 19.60 8.34 -10.86
N LEU A 203 18.46 8.27 -11.54
CA LEU A 203 17.21 7.80 -10.98
C LEU A 203 16.97 6.34 -11.42
N GLY A 204 16.44 5.55 -10.50
CA GLY A 204 16.03 4.18 -10.73
C GLY A 204 14.63 4.06 -11.37
N PRO A 205 14.23 2.84 -11.73
CA PRO A 205 12.95 2.58 -12.41
C PRO A 205 11.72 2.92 -11.55
N ALA A 206 11.84 2.99 -10.23
CA ALA A 206 10.73 3.37 -9.33
C ALA A 206 10.57 4.89 -9.17
N ALA A 207 11.51 5.70 -9.66
CA ALA A 207 11.48 7.16 -9.50
C ALA A 207 10.19 7.83 -10.06
N PRO A 208 9.62 7.41 -11.20
CA PRO A 208 8.36 7.97 -11.69
C PRO A 208 7.20 7.80 -10.70
N LEU A 209 7.17 6.70 -9.95
CA LEU A 209 6.16 6.44 -8.93
C LEU A 209 6.28 7.42 -7.76
N TRP A 210 7.52 7.74 -7.33
CA TRP A 210 7.78 8.72 -6.29
C TRP A 210 7.55 10.16 -6.75
N ALA A 211 7.84 10.47 -8.00
CA ALA A 211 7.52 11.76 -8.60
C ALA A 211 6.00 12.03 -8.55
N VAL A 212 5.19 11.04 -8.95
CA VAL A 212 3.73 11.15 -8.87
C VAL A 212 3.25 11.28 -7.43
N ARG A 213 3.78 10.49 -6.49
CA ARG A 213 3.45 10.62 -5.05
C ARG A 213 3.68 12.03 -4.52
N SER A 214 4.74 12.69 -4.97
CA SER A 214 5.11 14.04 -4.54
C SER A 214 4.46 15.18 -5.33
N GLY A 215 3.42 14.89 -6.11
CA GLY A 215 2.64 15.91 -6.83
C GLY A 215 3.25 16.35 -8.18
N ALA A 216 4.22 15.61 -8.74
CA ALA A 216 4.69 15.90 -10.08
C ALA A 216 3.65 15.50 -11.15
N GLU A 217 3.71 16.18 -12.30
CA GLU A 217 2.91 15.82 -13.47
C GLU A 217 3.21 14.38 -13.90
N PRO A 218 2.19 13.54 -14.15
CA PRO A 218 2.40 12.16 -14.54
C PRO A 218 3.05 12.04 -15.93
N ASP A 219 4.16 11.33 -16.01
CA ASP A 219 4.70 10.83 -17.27
C ASP A 219 4.14 9.42 -17.51
N VAL A 220 3.20 9.30 -18.43
CA VAL A 220 2.47 8.04 -18.70
C VAL A 220 3.42 6.95 -19.18
N ALA A 221 4.41 7.27 -20.04
CA ALA A 221 5.36 6.30 -20.57
C ALA A 221 6.29 5.79 -19.46
N ALA A 222 6.86 6.71 -18.66
CA ALA A 222 7.72 6.35 -17.55
C ALA A 222 6.97 5.55 -16.46
N LEU A 223 5.71 5.88 -16.18
CA LEU A 223 4.86 5.13 -15.24
C LEU A 223 4.57 3.73 -15.77
N SER A 224 4.22 3.60 -17.05
CA SER A 224 3.99 2.31 -17.70
C SER A 224 5.23 1.42 -17.60
N ALA A 225 6.40 1.95 -17.93
CA ALA A 225 7.67 1.23 -17.80
C ALA A 225 7.95 0.82 -16.34
N ALA A 226 7.72 1.73 -15.38
CA ALA A 226 7.95 1.46 -13.95
C ALA A 226 7.08 0.34 -13.38
N VAL A 227 5.90 0.09 -13.97
CA VAL A 227 4.98 -0.98 -13.55
C VAL A 227 4.98 -2.18 -14.51
N GLY A 228 5.94 -2.25 -15.45
CA GLY A 228 6.10 -3.38 -16.37
C GLY A 228 5.01 -3.48 -17.43
N THR A 229 4.38 -2.35 -17.79
CA THR A 229 3.45 -2.25 -18.91
C THR A 229 4.15 -1.52 -20.06
N ASP A 230 5.07 -2.19 -20.71
CA ASP A 230 5.62 -1.67 -21.96
C ASP A 230 4.57 -1.90 -23.07
N PRO A 231 4.01 -0.84 -23.64
CA PRO A 231 3.06 -0.98 -24.74
C PRO A 231 3.67 -1.70 -25.95
N ASP A 232 5.00 -1.72 -26.08
CA ASP A 232 5.72 -2.39 -27.17
C ASP A 232 6.15 -3.83 -26.81
N ALA A 233 6.26 -4.20 -25.50
CA ALA A 233 6.65 -5.53 -25.07
C ALA A 233 5.50 -6.57 -25.15
N ASP A 234 4.26 -6.15 -25.07
CA ASP A 234 3.06 -6.99 -25.25
C ASP A 234 2.61 -7.10 -26.73
N ALA A 235 3.47 -6.75 -27.67
CA ALA A 235 3.28 -7.04 -29.08
C ALA A 235 3.44 -8.57 -29.34
N ASN A 236 2.59 -9.35 -28.69
CA ASN A 236 2.25 -10.69 -29.15
C ASN A 236 1.72 -10.50 -30.59
N PRO A 237 2.24 -11.19 -31.61
CA PRO A 237 1.76 -11.08 -33.00
C PRO A 237 0.26 -11.35 -33.16
N ASP A 238 -0.41 -11.91 -32.14
CA ASP A 238 -1.85 -12.13 -32.06
C ASP A 238 -2.63 -11.02 -31.26
N SER A 239 -1.97 -10.10 -30.59
CA SER A 239 -2.59 -8.88 -30.08
C SER A 239 -2.63 -7.86 -31.22
N GLY A 240 -3.80 -7.34 -31.54
CA GLY A 240 -4.08 -6.46 -32.67
C GLY A 240 -3.11 -5.27 -32.85
N PRO A 241 -3.30 -4.42 -33.83
CA PRO A 241 -2.36 -3.37 -34.22
C PRO A 241 -1.97 -2.48 -33.04
N ALA A 242 -0.73 -1.98 -33.03
CA ALA A 242 -0.23 -1.00 -32.09
C ALA A 242 -1.28 0.10 -31.83
N PRO A 243 -1.42 0.59 -30.57
CA PRO A 243 -2.42 1.60 -30.25
C PRO A 243 -2.24 2.82 -31.16
N ASP A 244 -3.33 3.27 -31.75
CA ASP A 244 -3.39 4.48 -32.58
C ASP A 244 -2.81 5.67 -31.78
N PRO A 245 -1.99 6.56 -32.41
CA PRO A 245 -1.51 7.80 -31.79
C PRO A 245 -2.58 8.63 -31.09
N GLY A 246 -3.84 8.63 -31.60
CA GLY A 246 -5.00 9.23 -30.94
C GLY A 246 -5.27 8.60 -29.57
N THR A 247 -5.18 7.30 -29.47
CA THR A 247 -5.39 6.55 -28.21
C THR A 247 -4.38 6.92 -27.11
N ILE A 248 -3.11 7.18 -27.50
CA ILE A 248 -2.06 7.61 -26.54
C ILE A 248 -2.33 9.03 -26.07
N ALA A 249 -2.67 9.95 -26.97
CA ALA A 249 -2.99 11.33 -26.64
C ALA A 249 -4.21 11.43 -25.71
N ASP A 250 -5.26 10.63 -25.95
CA ASP A 250 -6.44 10.53 -25.08
C ASP A 250 -6.05 10.02 -23.69
N THR A 251 -5.16 9.01 -23.62
CA THR A 251 -4.69 8.48 -22.34
C THR A 251 -3.92 9.53 -21.54
N VAL A 252 -3.04 10.29 -22.17
CA VAL A 252 -2.28 11.36 -21.48
C VAL A 252 -3.24 12.43 -20.94
N SER A 253 -4.23 12.86 -21.77
CA SER A 253 -5.23 13.84 -21.35
C SER A 253 -6.05 13.37 -20.14
N GLU A 254 -6.55 12.13 -20.18
CA GLU A 254 -7.34 11.54 -19.08
C GLU A 254 -6.53 11.36 -17.80
N VAL A 255 -5.26 10.97 -17.92
CA VAL A 255 -4.35 10.83 -16.76
C VAL A 255 -4.05 12.19 -16.13
N SER A 256 -3.79 13.22 -16.94
CA SER A 256 -3.57 14.58 -16.44
C SER A 256 -4.85 15.14 -15.80
N GLU A 257 -6.02 14.91 -16.37
CA GLU A 257 -7.31 15.31 -15.76
C GLU A 257 -7.53 14.57 -14.43
N ALA A 258 -7.27 13.26 -14.36
CA ALA A 258 -7.39 12.48 -13.13
C ALA A 258 -6.45 13.05 -12.05
N ALA A 259 -5.19 13.31 -12.37
CA ALA A 259 -4.22 13.89 -11.46
C ALA A 259 -4.69 15.26 -10.93
N ALA A 260 -5.14 16.15 -11.80
CA ALA A 260 -5.64 17.47 -11.42
C ALA A 260 -6.85 17.40 -10.49
N ARG A 261 -7.82 16.50 -10.77
CA ARG A 261 -8.99 16.28 -9.91
C ARG A 261 -8.62 15.68 -8.55
N ILE A 262 -7.64 14.76 -8.51
CA ILE A 262 -7.13 14.19 -7.26
C ILE A 262 -6.46 15.27 -6.44
N ASP A 263 -5.63 16.13 -7.05
CA ASP A 263 -4.97 17.25 -6.40
C ASP A 263 -5.98 18.26 -5.84
N ALA A 264 -7.03 18.58 -6.60
CA ALA A 264 -8.14 19.42 -6.15
C ALA A 264 -8.90 18.84 -4.95
N SER A 265 -8.94 17.50 -4.81
CA SER A 265 -9.52 16.82 -3.65
C SER A 265 -8.59 16.81 -2.42
N GLY A 266 -7.38 17.37 -2.52
CA GLY A 266 -6.38 17.41 -1.45
C GLY A 266 -5.69 16.08 -1.17
N ARG A 267 -5.77 15.10 -2.07
CA ARG A 267 -5.11 13.79 -1.93
C ARG A 267 -3.69 13.83 -2.46
N THR A 268 -2.77 13.26 -1.68
CA THR A 268 -1.33 13.25 -1.95
C THR A 268 -0.76 11.85 -1.73
N GLY A 269 0.52 11.67 -1.96
CA GLY A 269 1.24 10.44 -1.62
C GLY A 269 0.67 9.21 -2.31
N GLU A 270 0.42 8.17 -1.53
CA GLU A 270 -0.02 6.86 -2.02
C GLU A 270 -1.41 6.90 -2.68
N ASP A 271 -2.31 7.73 -2.16
CA ASP A 271 -3.68 7.84 -2.69
C ASP A 271 -3.67 8.52 -4.07
N ARG A 272 -2.82 9.56 -4.24
CA ARG A 272 -2.59 10.19 -5.55
C ARG A 272 -2.00 9.20 -6.55
N LEU A 273 -0.96 8.47 -6.15
CA LEU A 273 -0.33 7.48 -7.01
C LEU A 273 -1.33 6.39 -7.44
N ALA A 274 -2.11 5.86 -6.50
CA ALA A 274 -3.10 4.82 -6.81
C ALA A 274 -4.11 5.29 -7.86
N GLY A 275 -4.62 6.52 -7.73
CA GLY A 275 -5.56 7.11 -8.69
C GLY A 275 -4.95 7.34 -10.07
N VAL A 276 -3.74 7.89 -10.12
CA VAL A 276 -3.00 8.10 -11.38
C VAL A 276 -2.69 6.77 -12.07
N LEU A 277 -2.19 5.76 -11.34
CA LEU A 277 -1.95 4.43 -11.90
C LEU A 277 -3.24 3.76 -12.38
N ALA A 278 -4.35 3.94 -11.67
CA ALA A 278 -5.63 3.44 -12.14
C ALA A 278 -6.05 4.10 -13.47
N ALA A 279 -5.80 5.40 -13.65
CA ALA A 279 -6.05 6.08 -14.91
C ALA A 279 -5.14 5.57 -16.04
N VAL A 280 -3.84 5.36 -15.77
CA VAL A 280 -2.88 4.80 -16.74
C VAL A 280 -3.32 3.39 -17.18
N LEU A 281 -3.71 2.53 -16.21
CA LEU A 281 -3.95 1.10 -16.43
C LEU A 281 -5.42 0.74 -16.70
N ARG A 282 -6.30 1.72 -16.89
CA ARG A 282 -7.75 1.51 -16.99
C ARG A 282 -8.23 0.59 -18.12
N ARG A 283 -7.44 0.46 -19.17
CA ARG A 283 -7.76 -0.39 -20.34
C ARG A 283 -7.36 -1.84 -20.16
N GLU A 284 -6.53 -2.14 -19.15
CA GLU A 284 -6.11 -3.48 -18.86
C GLU A 284 -7.09 -4.24 -17.95
N PRO A 285 -7.17 -5.57 -18.10
CA PRO A 285 -7.95 -6.39 -17.18
C PRO A 285 -7.48 -6.22 -15.75
N ARG A 286 -8.39 -5.86 -14.84
CA ARG A 286 -8.12 -5.58 -13.42
C ARG A 286 -7.32 -6.69 -12.73
N ALA A 287 -7.59 -7.96 -13.04
CA ALA A 287 -6.88 -9.09 -12.45
C ALA A 287 -5.40 -9.11 -12.85
N ARG A 288 -5.09 -8.77 -14.11
CA ARG A 288 -3.71 -8.67 -14.61
C ARG A 288 -2.99 -7.52 -13.94
N VAL A 289 -3.62 -6.34 -13.89
CA VAL A 289 -3.09 -5.15 -13.21
C VAL A 289 -2.74 -5.47 -11.75
N ALA A 290 -3.69 -6.01 -10.99
CA ALA A 290 -3.48 -6.32 -9.57
C ALA A 290 -2.35 -7.34 -9.36
N ALA A 291 -2.29 -8.41 -10.16
CA ALA A 291 -1.27 -9.44 -10.02
C ALA A 291 0.14 -8.92 -10.37
N ARG A 292 0.26 -8.13 -11.45
CA ARG A 292 1.53 -7.52 -11.88
C ARG A 292 2.05 -6.51 -10.87
N LEU A 293 1.22 -5.58 -10.42
CA LEU A 293 1.61 -4.61 -9.40
C LEU A 293 2.03 -5.28 -8.09
N ALA A 294 1.35 -6.38 -7.71
CA ALA A 294 1.71 -7.14 -6.50
C ALA A 294 3.08 -7.82 -6.62
N ALA A 295 3.43 -8.32 -7.81
CA ALA A 295 4.73 -8.95 -8.07
C ALA A 295 5.87 -7.94 -8.21
N GLY A 296 5.56 -6.69 -8.56
CA GLY A 296 6.54 -5.62 -8.80
C GLY A 296 6.90 -4.83 -7.54
N PRO A 297 7.72 -3.78 -7.69
CA PRO A 297 8.17 -2.92 -6.58
C PRO A 297 7.03 -2.12 -5.94
N ALA A 298 5.88 -2.04 -6.58
CA ALA A 298 4.68 -1.39 -6.07
C ALA A 298 4.09 -2.11 -4.83
N GLY A 299 4.19 -3.43 -4.81
CA GLY A 299 3.76 -4.29 -3.71
C GLY A 299 2.24 -4.47 -3.60
N MET A 300 1.84 -5.43 -2.79
CA MET A 300 0.43 -5.86 -2.65
C MET A 300 -0.52 -4.74 -2.24
N ALA A 301 -0.10 -3.88 -1.32
CA ALA A 301 -0.96 -2.80 -0.80
C ALA A 301 -1.36 -1.80 -1.90
N LEU A 302 -0.42 -1.38 -2.76
CA LEU A 302 -0.73 -0.49 -3.89
C LEU A 302 -1.50 -1.24 -4.98
N ALA A 303 -1.14 -2.50 -5.27
CA ALA A 303 -1.85 -3.36 -6.21
C ALA A 303 -3.35 -3.48 -5.86
N ARG A 304 -3.66 -3.70 -4.58
CA ARG A 304 -5.04 -3.71 -4.08
C ARG A 304 -5.74 -2.39 -4.31
N ARG A 305 -5.13 -1.26 -3.90
CA ARG A 305 -5.73 0.08 -4.05
C ARG A 305 -6.06 0.40 -5.51
N VAL A 306 -5.12 0.19 -6.42
CA VAL A 306 -5.33 0.38 -7.87
C VAL A 306 -6.41 -0.56 -8.39
N GLY A 307 -6.35 -1.85 -7.99
CA GLY A 307 -7.36 -2.84 -8.36
C GLY A 307 -8.76 -2.48 -7.85
N ASP A 308 -8.91 -1.96 -6.64
CA ASP A 308 -10.20 -1.55 -6.10
C ASP A 308 -10.74 -0.30 -6.80
N LEU A 309 -9.90 0.69 -7.09
CA LEU A 309 -10.28 1.86 -7.89
C LEU A 309 -10.79 1.45 -9.28
N LEU A 310 -10.04 0.61 -10.00
CA LEU A 310 -10.45 0.08 -11.32
C LEU A 310 -11.76 -0.71 -11.27
N GLY A 311 -12.01 -1.42 -10.17
CA GLY A 311 -13.23 -2.20 -9.99
C GLY A 311 -14.45 -1.38 -9.59
N LEU A 312 -14.26 -0.19 -9.02
CA LEU A 312 -15.33 0.59 -8.41
C LEU A 312 -15.73 1.84 -9.20
N TYR A 313 -14.78 2.55 -9.87
CA TYR A 313 -15.12 3.80 -10.55
C TYR A 313 -16.26 3.69 -11.57
N PRO A 314 -16.45 2.57 -12.33
CA PRO A 314 -17.52 2.50 -13.29
C PRO A 314 -18.94 2.48 -12.67
N TYR A 315 -19.04 2.15 -11.38
CA TYR A 315 -20.34 2.18 -10.69
C TYR A 315 -20.80 3.62 -10.40
N LEU A 316 -19.87 4.58 -10.28
CA LEU A 316 -20.21 6.00 -10.09
C LEU A 316 -20.70 6.68 -11.37
N GLN A 317 -20.40 6.10 -12.53
CA GLN A 317 -20.81 6.60 -13.86
C GLN A 317 -22.22 6.13 -14.26
N ARG A 318 -22.99 5.58 -13.33
CA ARG A 318 -24.33 5.04 -13.56
C ARG A 318 -25.32 5.61 -12.56
N PRO A 319 -26.63 5.63 -12.89
CA PRO A 319 -27.66 6.01 -11.94
C PRO A 319 -27.54 5.17 -10.66
N PHE A 320 -27.57 5.83 -9.53
CA PHE A 320 -27.48 5.17 -8.22
C PHE A 320 -28.89 5.23 -7.57
N PRO A 321 -29.51 4.09 -7.20
CA PRO A 321 -30.79 4.09 -6.51
C PRO A 321 -30.71 4.88 -5.20
N ASP A 322 -31.57 5.85 -4.96
CA ASP A 322 -31.52 6.73 -3.79
C ASP A 322 -31.56 5.96 -2.45
N ALA A 323 -32.36 4.91 -2.38
CA ALA A 323 -32.49 4.09 -1.19
C ALA A 323 -31.18 3.40 -0.74
N ASP A 324 -30.32 3.06 -1.71
CA ASP A 324 -29.07 2.32 -1.46
C ASP A 324 -27.80 3.18 -1.53
N ARG A 325 -27.95 4.47 -1.83
CA ARG A 325 -26.83 5.38 -2.12
C ARG A 325 -25.86 5.47 -0.95
N ARG A 326 -26.34 5.77 0.26
CA ARG A 326 -25.51 5.84 1.46
C ARG A 326 -24.76 4.53 1.69
N ALA A 327 -25.48 3.42 1.74
CA ALA A 327 -24.89 2.11 1.98
C ALA A 327 -23.89 1.71 0.88
N GLY A 328 -24.17 2.07 -0.36
CA GLY A 328 -23.25 1.87 -1.48
C GLY A 328 -21.96 2.66 -1.34
N LEU A 329 -22.04 3.96 -1.06
CA LEU A 329 -20.89 4.84 -0.89
C LEU A 329 -20.03 4.43 0.34
N VAL A 330 -20.64 4.06 1.45
CA VAL A 330 -19.90 3.57 2.63
C VAL A 330 -19.19 2.24 2.33
N ARG A 331 -19.80 1.34 1.54
CA ARG A 331 -19.13 0.11 1.09
C ARG A 331 -17.95 0.42 0.16
N MET A 332 -18.06 1.42 -0.72
CA MET A 332 -16.96 1.86 -1.57
C MET A 332 -15.84 2.51 -0.72
N ALA A 333 -16.20 3.33 0.27
CA ALA A 333 -15.25 3.93 1.21
C ALA A 333 -14.45 2.90 2.02
N ALA A 334 -15.04 1.74 2.31
CA ALA A 334 -14.33 0.64 2.96
C ALA A 334 -13.27 -0.03 2.06
N ALA A 335 -13.31 0.22 0.75
CA ALA A 335 -12.40 -0.35 -0.24
C ALA A 335 -11.39 0.67 -0.78
N ALA A 336 -11.83 1.91 -1.04
CA ALA A 336 -11.03 2.96 -1.69
C ALA A 336 -11.37 4.33 -1.12
N ASP A 337 -10.44 5.28 -1.20
CA ASP A 337 -10.72 6.70 -0.92
C ASP A 337 -11.76 7.23 -1.91
N LEU A 338 -12.89 7.71 -1.39
CA LEU A 338 -13.99 8.22 -2.22
C LEU A 338 -13.60 9.47 -3.01
N GLY A 339 -12.72 10.33 -2.48
CA GLY A 339 -12.24 11.50 -3.19
C GLY A 339 -11.46 11.11 -4.45
N VAL A 340 -10.53 10.14 -4.31
CA VAL A 340 -9.79 9.58 -5.45
C VAL A 340 -10.74 8.86 -6.42
N LEU A 341 -11.69 8.12 -5.89
CA LEU A 341 -12.64 7.36 -6.71
C LEU A 341 -13.53 8.26 -7.57
N HIS A 342 -14.07 9.36 -6.99
CA HIS A 342 -14.86 10.34 -7.73
C HIS A 342 -14.00 11.13 -8.74
N ALA A 343 -12.77 11.50 -8.35
CA ALA A 343 -11.83 12.18 -9.25
C ALA A 343 -11.52 11.32 -10.48
N LEU A 344 -11.21 10.04 -10.26
CA LEU A 344 -10.96 9.06 -11.32
C LEU A 344 -12.20 8.84 -12.19
N ALA A 345 -13.36 8.62 -11.57
CA ALA A 345 -14.61 8.40 -12.28
C ALA A 345 -15.00 9.59 -13.15
N GLY A 346 -14.79 10.83 -12.67
CA GLY A 346 -15.08 12.04 -13.42
C GLY A 346 -14.13 12.26 -14.59
N ALA A 347 -12.82 11.98 -14.41
CA ALA A 347 -11.84 12.09 -15.49
C ALA A 347 -12.06 11.05 -16.61
N LEU A 348 -12.53 9.87 -16.23
CA LEU A 348 -12.78 8.75 -17.14
C LEU A 348 -14.25 8.62 -17.56
N ALA A 349 -15.08 9.65 -17.34
CA ALA A 349 -16.49 9.60 -17.65
C ALA A 349 -16.74 9.61 -19.18
N ASP A 350 -17.47 8.60 -19.64
CA ASP A 350 -17.80 8.40 -21.05
C ASP A 350 -19.02 9.26 -21.43
N GLY A 351 -18.78 10.55 -21.65
CA GLY A 351 -19.77 11.52 -22.03
C GLY A 351 -20.39 12.33 -20.88
N PRO A 352 -21.27 13.29 -21.21
CA PRO A 352 -21.81 14.24 -20.26
C PRO A 352 -22.74 13.60 -19.22
N GLU A 353 -23.53 12.61 -19.59
CA GLU A 353 -24.46 11.93 -18.70
C GLU A 353 -23.72 11.16 -17.59
N ALA A 354 -22.67 10.39 -17.94
CA ALA A 354 -21.84 9.70 -16.95
C ALA A 354 -21.15 10.68 -16.00
N ARG A 355 -20.69 11.82 -16.51
CA ARG A 355 -20.09 12.89 -15.70
C ARG A 355 -21.10 13.47 -14.72
N GLU A 356 -22.32 13.72 -15.13
CA GLU A 356 -23.39 14.21 -14.27
C GLU A 356 -23.69 13.24 -13.12
N TYR A 357 -23.75 11.92 -13.38
CA TYR A 357 -23.91 10.92 -12.30
C TYR A 357 -22.78 10.97 -11.28
N VAL A 358 -21.54 11.13 -11.73
CA VAL A 358 -20.38 11.26 -10.82
C VAL A 358 -20.48 12.52 -9.97
N GLU A 359 -20.85 13.65 -10.55
CA GLU A 359 -20.99 14.92 -9.85
C GLU A 359 -22.12 14.86 -8.80
N TRP A 360 -23.28 14.31 -9.14
CA TRP A 360 -24.35 14.08 -8.18
C TRP A 360 -23.94 13.14 -7.06
N SER A 361 -23.19 12.07 -7.38
CA SER A 361 -22.68 11.15 -6.38
C SER A 361 -21.68 11.84 -5.43
N ALA A 362 -20.81 12.71 -5.95
CA ALA A 362 -19.84 13.46 -5.15
C ALA A 362 -20.53 14.43 -4.18
N LEU A 363 -21.52 15.20 -4.67
CA LEU A 363 -22.32 16.10 -3.84
C LEU A 363 -23.01 15.36 -2.69
N TRP A 364 -23.59 14.20 -3.00
CA TRP A 364 -24.21 13.35 -2.00
C TRP A 364 -23.21 12.80 -0.97
N ALA A 365 -22.03 12.41 -1.41
CA ALA A 365 -20.98 11.92 -0.52
C ALA A 365 -20.43 13.04 0.38
N GLU A 366 -20.37 14.27 -0.14
CA GLU A 366 -19.99 15.46 0.63
C GLU A 366 -21.04 15.79 1.69
N GLU A 367 -22.32 15.84 1.33
CA GLU A 367 -23.44 16.08 2.27
C GLU A 367 -23.50 15.01 3.37
N ALA A 368 -23.20 13.76 3.01
CA ALA A 368 -23.11 12.65 3.97
C ALA A 368 -21.83 12.66 4.83
N GLY A 369 -20.91 13.62 4.63
CA GLY A 369 -19.65 13.72 5.37
C GLY A 369 -18.64 12.62 5.03
N LEU A 370 -18.74 11.99 3.85
CA LEU A 370 -17.90 10.87 3.45
C LEU A 370 -16.65 11.27 2.66
N LEU A 371 -16.54 12.51 2.17
CA LEU A 371 -15.41 12.99 1.35
C LEU A 371 -14.34 13.74 2.12
N GLY A 372 -14.64 14.25 3.31
CA GLY A 372 -13.74 15.13 4.05
C GLY A 372 -12.44 14.47 4.54
N ARG A 373 -12.36 13.13 4.51
CA ARG A 373 -11.20 12.34 4.93
C ARG A 373 -10.97 11.16 3.98
N PRO A 374 -9.72 10.69 3.83
CA PRO A 374 -9.42 9.47 3.06
C PRO A 374 -10.19 8.23 3.54
N ASP A 375 -10.36 8.07 4.84
CA ASP A 375 -11.18 7.02 5.46
C ASP A 375 -12.26 7.64 6.36
N PRO A 376 -13.51 7.72 5.91
CA PRO A 376 -14.62 8.26 6.71
C PRO A 376 -14.97 7.37 7.92
N LEU A 377 -14.51 6.11 7.92
CA LEU A 377 -14.73 5.14 9.00
C LEU A 377 -13.62 5.15 10.07
N GLU A 378 -12.53 5.91 9.87
CA GLU A 378 -11.39 5.89 10.80
C GLU A 378 -11.77 6.31 12.22
N SER A 379 -12.60 7.33 12.38
CA SER A 379 -13.07 7.75 13.71
C SER A 379 -13.80 6.61 14.45
N LEU A 380 -14.67 5.88 13.74
CA LEU A 380 -15.37 4.73 14.28
C LEU A 380 -14.42 3.57 14.59
N ARG A 381 -13.44 3.33 13.72
CA ARG A 381 -12.42 2.30 13.94
C ARG A 381 -11.57 2.57 15.17
N VAL A 382 -11.07 3.80 15.31
CA VAL A 382 -10.27 4.23 16.46
C VAL A 382 -11.08 4.08 17.75
N ALA A 383 -12.34 4.49 17.72
CA ALA A 383 -13.25 4.40 18.87
C ALA A 383 -13.51 2.96 19.32
N LEU A 384 -13.53 2.00 18.39
CA LEU A 384 -13.77 0.59 18.70
C LEU A 384 -12.53 -0.19 19.13
N ARG A 385 -11.31 0.31 18.89
CA ARG A 385 -10.07 -0.41 19.23
C ARG A 385 -9.97 -0.75 20.72
N GLU A 386 -10.20 0.21 21.59
CA GLU A 386 -10.11 0.00 23.04
C GLU A 386 -11.21 -0.93 23.58
N PRO A 387 -12.51 -0.71 23.28
CA PRO A 387 -13.57 -1.60 23.75
C PRO A 387 -13.48 -3.04 23.25
N LEU A 388 -12.77 -3.29 22.15
CA LEU A 388 -12.63 -4.61 21.53
C LEU A 388 -11.20 -5.20 21.68
N ALA A 389 -10.30 -4.53 22.42
CA ALA A 389 -8.89 -4.90 22.52
C ALA A 389 -8.63 -6.26 23.19
N GLY A 390 -9.57 -6.80 23.96
CA GLY A 390 -9.42 -8.09 24.63
C GLY A 390 -10.00 -9.28 23.86
N LEU A 391 -10.57 -9.04 22.67
CA LEU A 391 -11.19 -10.08 21.85
C LEU A 391 -10.16 -10.78 20.95
N ASP A 392 -10.46 -12.03 20.61
CA ASP A 392 -9.78 -12.72 19.53
C ASP A 392 -9.93 -11.94 18.20
N ALA A 393 -8.93 -12.01 17.32
CA ALA A 393 -8.90 -11.20 16.10
C ALA A 393 -10.13 -11.43 15.19
N ALA A 394 -10.66 -12.65 15.10
CA ALA A 394 -11.84 -12.92 14.29
C ALA A 394 -13.12 -12.33 14.92
N ALA A 395 -13.22 -12.34 16.26
CA ALA A 395 -14.31 -11.69 16.98
C ALA A 395 -14.25 -10.16 16.83
N ALA A 396 -13.08 -9.58 16.98
CA ALA A 396 -12.86 -8.14 16.75
C ALA A 396 -13.23 -7.72 15.30
N ASP A 397 -12.81 -8.50 14.32
CA ASP A 397 -13.11 -8.25 12.90
C ASP A 397 -14.63 -8.44 12.59
N ARG A 398 -15.29 -9.40 13.22
CA ARG A 398 -16.73 -9.59 13.05
C ARG A 398 -17.52 -8.42 13.65
N CYS A 399 -17.12 -7.96 14.84
CA CYS A 399 -17.69 -6.76 15.47
C CYS A 399 -17.46 -5.52 14.60
N TRP A 400 -16.25 -5.35 14.06
CA TRP A 400 -15.93 -4.25 13.15
C TRP A 400 -16.78 -4.30 11.87
N ALA A 401 -16.97 -5.46 11.28
CA ALA A 401 -17.82 -5.62 10.10
C ALA A 401 -19.29 -5.21 10.37
N GLU A 402 -19.83 -5.54 11.54
CA GLU A 402 -21.18 -5.12 11.92
C GLU A 402 -21.27 -3.62 12.19
N ALA A 403 -20.28 -3.05 12.86
CA ALA A 403 -20.25 -1.60 13.08
C ALA A 403 -20.20 -0.83 11.73
N ARG A 404 -19.39 -1.29 10.76
CA ARG A 404 -19.40 -0.71 9.41
C ARG A 404 -20.75 -0.83 8.71
N ARG A 405 -21.41 -1.96 8.85
CA ARG A 405 -22.76 -2.17 8.32
C ARG A 405 -23.78 -1.25 8.97
N ALA A 406 -23.77 -1.17 10.31
CA ALA A 406 -24.65 -0.30 11.05
C ALA A 406 -24.46 1.19 10.67
N PHE A 407 -23.20 1.60 10.45
CA PHE A 407 -22.87 2.93 9.95
C PHE A 407 -23.40 3.15 8.52
N ALA A 408 -23.21 2.17 7.62
CA ALA A 408 -23.72 2.23 6.25
C ALA A 408 -25.25 2.36 6.20
N ASP A 409 -25.94 1.61 7.05
CA ASP A 409 -27.41 1.63 7.17
C ASP A 409 -27.93 2.89 7.92
N GLY A 410 -27.04 3.77 8.39
CA GLY A 410 -27.42 4.98 9.15
C GLY A 410 -27.94 4.69 10.56
N ARG A 411 -27.74 3.46 11.09
CA ARG A 411 -28.17 3.07 12.43
C ARG A 411 -27.26 3.58 13.54
N ILE A 412 -26.03 3.93 13.21
CA ILE A 412 -25.06 4.56 14.12
C ILE A 412 -24.36 5.72 13.42
N SER A 413 -23.85 6.69 14.19
CA SER A 413 -22.99 7.76 13.70
C SER A 413 -21.50 7.43 13.93
N GLY A 414 -20.59 8.11 13.22
CA GLY A 414 -19.14 7.93 13.40
C GLY A 414 -18.59 8.31 14.77
N SER A 415 -19.37 9.06 15.58
CA SER A 415 -19.01 9.47 16.95
C SER A 415 -19.73 8.66 18.04
N ALA A 416 -20.71 7.81 17.69
CA ALA A 416 -21.52 7.05 18.64
C ALA A 416 -20.85 5.72 19.01
N VAL A 417 -19.78 5.78 19.80
CA VAL A 417 -19.00 4.60 20.24
C VAL A 417 -19.89 3.60 21.00
N GLU A 418 -20.68 4.09 21.94
CA GLU A 418 -21.55 3.24 22.78
C GLU A 418 -22.59 2.48 21.95
N GLU A 419 -23.19 3.12 20.94
CA GLU A 419 -24.14 2.47 20.03
C GLU A 419 -23.43 1.42 19.16
N ALA A 420 -22.23 1.72 18.65
CA ALA A 420 -21.42 0.78 17.87
C ALA A 420 -21.00 -0.43 18.72
N VAL A 421 -20.60 -0.19 19.96
CA VAL A 421 -20.25 -1.25 20.92
C VAL A 421 -21.49 -2.09 21.26
N ALA A 422 -22.65 -1.47 21.53
CA ALA A 422 -23.88 -2.17 21.80
C ALA A 422 -24.33 -3.04 20.61
N ALA A 423 -24.17 -2.57 19.38
CA ALA A 423 -24.54 -3.31 18.17
C ALA A 423 -23.70 -4.58 17.92
N THR A 424 -22.60 -4.78 18.66
CA THR A 424 -21.64 -5.87 18.42
C THR A 424 -21.67 -6.97 19.48
N TRP A 425 -22.56 -6.91 20.47
CA TRP A 425 -22.56 -7.78 21.66
C TRP A 425 -22.57 -9.29 21.33
N GLN A 426 -23.34 -9.71 20.30
CA GLN A 426 -23.58 -11.12 19.98
C GLN A 426 -22.35 -11.81 19.32
N TRP A 427 -21.35 -11.08 18.87
CA TRP A 427 -20.17 -11.67 18.20
C TRP A 427 -18.90 -11.61 19.06
N ARG A 428 -18.98 -11.07 20.27
CA ARG A 428 -17.81 -10.87 21.13
C ARG A 428 -17.26 -12.14 21.74
N ASP A 429 -18.09 -13.14 21.93
CA ASP A 429 -17.70 -14.45 22.46
C ASP A 429 -16.97 -15.34 21.41
N GLY A 430 -16.95 -14.91 20.14
CA GLY A 430 -16.32 -15.65 19.05
C GLY A 430 -17.07 -16.92 18.62
N SER A 431 -18.28 -17.18 19.14
CA SER A 431 -19.06 -18.42 18.92
C SER A 431 -19.84 -18.46 17.61
N PHE A 432 -19.32 -17.82 16.55
CA PHE A 432 -19.92 -17.81 15.22
C PHE A 432 -19.08 -18.63 14.23
N PRO A 433 -19.72 -19.20 13.15
CA PRO A 433 -18.99 -19.89 12.10
C PRO A 433 -18.11 -18.94 11.31
N ARG A 434 -17.04 -19.50 10.73
CA ARG A 434 -16.09 -18.75 9.89
C ARG A 434 -15.99 -19.41 8.52
N LEU A 435 -16.20 -18.65 7.45
CA LEU A 435 -15.98 -19.07 6.08
C LEU A 435 -14.72 -18.40 5.52
N VAL A 436 -13.73 -19.20 5.11
CA VAL A 436 -12.62 -18.73 4.27
C VAL A 436 -12.90 -19.17 2.83
N GLN A 437 -13.23 -18.22 1.98
CA GLN A 437 -13.50 -18.46 0.56
C GLN A 437 -12.27 -18.15 -0.27
N LEU A 438 -11.69 -19.18 -0.90
CA LEU A 438 -10.53 -19.02 -1.75
C LEU A 438 -10.93 -18.45 -3.11
N CYS A 439 -10.20 -17.44 -3.58
CA CYS A 439 -10.45 -16.73 -4.85
C CYS A 439 -9.17 -16.68 -5.69
N GLY A 440 -9.22 -17.17 -6.92
CA GLY A 440 -8.09 -17.14 -7.84
C GLY A 440 -8.17 -18.20 -8.92
N PRO A 441 -7.43 -18.02 -10.04
CA PRO A 441 -7.39 -18.98 -11.15
C PRO A 441 -6.73 -20.29 -10.74
N SER A 442 -6.83 -21.27 -11.61
CA SER A 442 -6.13 -22.56 -11.46
C SER A 442 -4.62 -22.32 -11.52
N GLY A 443 -3.87 -22.99 -10.64
CA GLY A 443 -2.41 -22.79 -10.56
C GLY A 443 -1.95 -21.68 -9.64
N SER A 444 -2.83 -20.83 -9.12
CA SER A 444 -2.44 -19.72 -8.22
C SER A 444 -1.87 -20.17 -6.86
N GLY A 445 -2.07 -21.43 -6.45
CA GLY A 445 -1.63 -21.89 -5.12
C GLY A 445 -2.74 -21.84 -4.06
N LYS A 446 -3.96 -21.40 -4.39
CA LYS A 446 -5.06 -21.22 -3.44
C LYS A 446 -5.36 -22.47 -2.60
N SER A 447 -5.37 -23.68 -3.20
CA SER A 447 -5.63 -24.93 -2.47
C SER A 447 -4.50 -25.28 -1.50
N THR A 448 -3.24 -24.96 -1.87
CA THR A 448 -2.08 -25.14 -1.00
C THR A 448 -2.19 -24.19 0.20
N PHE A 449 -2.49 -22.91 -0.06
CA PHE A 449 -2.75 -21.91 0.98
C PHE A 449 -3.88 -22.35 1.91
N GLY A 450 -5.05 -22.74 1.35
CA GLY A 450 -6.20 -23.15 2.15
C GLY A 450 -5.94 -24.39 3.02
N ARG A 451 -5.16 -25.36 2.53
CA ARG A 451 -4.77 -26.54 3.30
C ARG A 451 -3.71 -26.27 4.36
N GLY A 452 -2.93 -25.21 4.20
CA GLY A 452 -1.94 -24.75 5.17
C GLY A 452 -2.53 -23.90 6.31
N LEU A 453 -3.80 -23.48 6.23
CA LEU A 453 -4.42 -22.68 7.27
C LEU A 453 -4.57 -23.46 8.57
N PRO A 454 -4.17 -22.89 9.72
CA PRO A 454 -4.37 -23.51 11.01
C PRO A 454 -5.85 -23.47 11.46
N GLY A 455 -6.26 -24.42 12.28
CA GLY A 455 -7.58 -24.42 12.93
C GLY A 455 -8.77 -24.55 11.96
N VAL A 456 -8.59 -25.23 10.84
CA VAL A 456 -9.67 -25.54 9.89
C VAL A 456 -10.43 -26.78 10.33
N ASP A 457 -11.74 -26.63 10.61
CA ASP A 457 -12.61 -27.73 11.06
C ASP A 457 -13.22 -28.51 9.89
N ALA A 458 -13.42 -27.86 8.74
CA ALA A 458 -13.91 -28.49 7.53
C ALA A 458 -13.34 -27.87 6.25
N TYR A 459 -13.10 -28.73 5.25
CA TYR A 459 -12.59 -28.32 3.94
C TYR A 459 -13.53 -28.83 2.85
N VAL A 460 -14.14 -27.92 2.09
CA VAL A 460 -15.07 -28.24 1.00
C VAL A 460 -14.42 -27.86 -0.32
N SER A 461 -13.95 -28.87 -1.06
CA SER A 461 -13.28 -28.70 -2.36
C SER A 461 -14.18 -29.25 -3.47
N LEU A 462 -14.50 -28.39 -4.45
CA LEU A 462 -15.24 -28.85 -5.64
C LEU A 462 -14.43 -29.79 -6.51
N ASP A 463 -13.10 -29.67 -6.50
CA ASP A 463 -12.22 -30.59 -7.24
C ASP A 463 -12.18 -31.97 -6.60
N ASP A 464 -12.16 -32.05 -5.26
CA ASP A 464 -12.22 -33.31 -4.54
C ASP A 464 -13.57 -34.01 -4.74
N LEU A 465 -14.67 -33.22 -4.79
CA LEU A 465 -16.00 -33.78 -5.11
C LEU A 465 -16.09 -34.35 -6.53
N ARG A 466 -15.47 -33.70 -7.53
CA ARG A 466 -15.38 -34.22 -8.90
C ARG A 466 -14.58 -35.50 -8.94
N THR A 467 -13.45 -35.54 -8.25
CA THR A 467 -12.58 -36.73 -8.19
C THR A 467 -13.31 -37.91 -7.56
N ALA A 468 -14.07 -37.69 -6.50
CA ALA A 468 -14.88 -38.76 -5.86
C ALA A 468 -15.99 -39.30 -6.78
N ARG A 469 -16.42 -38.56 -7.80
CA ARG A 469 -17.38 -38.99 -8.82
C ARG A 469 -16.74 -39.66 -10.05
N GLY A 470 -15.42 -39.85 -10.05
CA GLY A 470 -14.68 -40.61 -11.06
C GLY A 470 -13.83 -39.79 -12.03
N SER A 471 -14.03 -38.45 -12.15
CA SER A 471 -13.18 -37.65 -13.03
C SER A 471 -13.12 -36.19 -12.58
N ARG A 472 -11.90 -35.70 -12.29
CA ARG A 472 -11.63 -34.30 -11.97
C ARG A 472 -11.92 -33.36 -13.14
N THR A 473 -11.85 -33.86 -14.38
CA THR A 473 -11.99 -33.10 -15.61
C THR A 473 -13.40 -33.11 -16.19
N ASP A 474 -14.29 -34.00 -15.71
CA ASP A 474 -15.66 -34.06 -16.20
C ASP A 474 -16.47 -32.85 -15.69
N GLN A 475 -16.82 -31.96 -16.62
CA GLN A 475 -17.60 -30.75 -16.34
C GLN A 475 -19.12 -30.97 -16.46
N ARG A 476 -19.58 -32.14 -16.93
CA ARG A 476 -21.00 -32.43 -17.13
C ARG A 476 -21.78 -32.45 -15.82
N ALA A 477 -21.13 -32.90 -14.75
CA ALA A 477 -21.70 -32.93 -13.40
C ALA A 477 -21.53 -31.62 -12.60
N ASN A 478 -21.04 -30.53 -13.19
CA ASN A 478 -20.78 -29.28 -12.46
C ASN A 478 -21.97 -28.75 -11.64
N PRO A 479 -23.23 -28.72 -12.13
CA PRO A 479 -24.36 -28.25 -11.33
C PRO A 479 -24.62 -29.10 -10.08
N GLU A 480 -24.44 -30.42 -10.20
CA GLU A 480 -24.65 -31.37 -9.08
C GLU A 480 -23.50 -31.29 -8.07
N VAL A 481 -22.25 -31.19 -8.55
CA VAL A 481 -21.06 -31.01 -7.69
C VAL A 481 -21.18 -29.70 -6.91
N LEU A 482 -21.62 -28.62 -7.56
CA LEU A 482 -21.83 -27.34 -6.90
C LEU A 482 -22.92 -27.44 -5.82
N ARG A 483 -24.07 -28.08 -6.14
CA ARG A 483 -25.15 -28.27 -5.16
C ARG A 483 -24.67 -29.07 -3.96
N GLU A 484 -24.04 -30.23 -4.20
CA GLU A 484 -23.46 -31.05 -3.12
C GLU A 484 -22.43 -30.27 -2.29
N GLY A 485 -21.57 -29.47 -2.96
CA GLY A 485 -20.61 -28.61 -2.28
C GLY A 485 -21.28 -27.58 -1.36
N LEU A 486 -22.34 -26.91 -1.84
CA LEU A 486 -23.10 -25.93 -1.06
C LEU A 486 -23.84 -26.59 0.12
N ASP A 487 -24.38 -27.80 -0.06
CA ASP A 487 -25.04 -28.57 1.01
C ASP A 487 -24.01 -28.97 2.09
N ARG A 488 -22.81 -29.42 1.69
CA ARG A 488 -21.71 -29.72 2.63
C ARG A 488 -21.23 -28.47 3.35
N LEU A 489 -21.13 -27.33 2.65
CA LEU A 489 -20.78 -26.06 3.26
C LEU A 489 -21.81 -25.64 4.31
N ASP A 490 -23.11 -25.73 3.98
CA ASP A 490 -24.19 -25.38 4.92
C ASP A 490 -24.14 -26.28 6.17
N ALA A 491 -24.00 -27.59 5.99
CA ALA A 491 -23.89 -28.53 7.08
C ALA A 491 -22.63 -28.33 7.93
N ALA A 492 -21.51 -27.94 7.32
CA ALA A 492 -20.27 -27.63 8.05
C ALA A 492 -20.41 -26.34 8.88
N LEU A 493 -20.90 -25.25 8.28
CA LEU A 493 -21.12 -23.99 8.99
C LEU A 493 -22.15 -24.11 10.13
N ALA A 494 -23.15 -25.01 9.96
CA ALA A 494 -24.13 -25.27 11.03
C ALA A 494 -23.51 -25.88 12.30
N ARG A 495 -22.34 -26.54 12.19
CA ARG A 495 -21.59 -27.09 13.32
C ARG A 495 -20.70 -26.06 14.02
N GLY A 496 -20.56 -24.88 13.42
CA GLY A 496 -19.60 -23.86 13.87
C GLY A 496 -18.18 -24.11 13.33
N GLY A 497 -17.22 -23.36 13.90
CA GLY A 497 -15.81 -23.48 13.54
C GLY A 497 -15.44 -22.80 12.22
N THR A 498 -14.26 -23.13 11.68
CA THR A 498 -13.69 -22.56 10.47
C THR A 498 -13.84 -23.53 9.29
N VAL A 499 -14.51 -23.07 8.24
CA VAL A 499 -14.75 -23.84 7.02
C VAL A 499 -14.03 -23.17 5.83
N VAL A 500 -13.25 -23.94 5.09
CA VAL A 500 -12.62 -23.48 3.84
C VAL A 500 -13.47 -23.91 2.66
N TRP A 501 -13.80 -22.96 1.78
CA TRP A 501 -14.41 -23.21 0.48
C TRP A 501 -13.36 -23.10 -0.62
N ASP A 502 -12.95 -24.26 -1.16
CA ASP A 502 -11.97 -24.35 -2.24
C ASP A 502 -12.65 -24.56 -3.60
N ALA A 503 -12.84 -23.43 -4.27
CA ALA A 503 -13.23 -23.33 -5.66
C ALA A 503 -12.45 -22.17 -6.30
N THR A 504 -12.50 -22.04 -7.64
CA THR A 504 -11.83 -20.90 -8.31
C THR A 504 -12.44 -19.56 -7.90
N SER A 505 -13.76 -19.52 -7.67
CA SER A 505 -14.51 -18.31 -7.21
C SER A 505 -14.15 -17.05 -8.02
N LEU A 506 -14.07 -17.20 -9.35
CA LEU A 506 -13.55 -16.17 -10.25
C LEU A 506 -14.45 -14.94 -10.34
N THR A 507 -15.76 -15.15 -10.36
CA THR A 507 -16.76 -14.08 -10.54
C THR A 507 -17.51 -13.77 -9.26
N GLU A 508 -18.09 -12.57 -9.18
CA GLU A 508 -18.93 -12.17 -8.05
C GLU A 508 -20.12 -13.14 -7.86
N GLN A 509 -20.74 -13.59 -8.96
CA GLN A 509 -21.82 -14.56 -8.91
C GLN A 509 -21.38 -15.87 -8.24
N GLN A 510 -20.22 -16.41 -8.62
CA GLN A 510 -19.69 -17.63 -8.00
C GLN A 510 -19.43 -17.46 -6.51
N ARG A 511 -18.86 -16.31 -6.12
CA ARG A 511 -18.63 -15.98 -4.71
C ARG A 511 -19.94 -15.79 -3.94
N GLY A 512 -20.93 -15.20 -4.58
CA GLY A 512 -22.25 -14.95 -4.00
C GLY A 512 -22.99 -16.22 -3.56
N LEU A 513 -22.77 -17.36 -4.22
CA LEU A 513 -23.39 -18.63 -3.86
C LEU A 513 -22.95 -19.13 -2.48
N ALA A 514 -21.64 -19.24 -2.24
CA ALA A 514 -21.11 -19.61 -0.93
C ALA A 514 -21.38 -18.51 0.13
N GLY A 515 -21.29 -17.22 -0.27
CA GLY A 515 -21.63 -16.09 0.58
C GLY A 515 -23.10 -16.09 1.03
N ALA A 516 -24.03 -16.58 0.21
CA ALA A 516 -25.43 -16.72 0.60
C ALA A 516 -25.62 -17.79 1.69
N VAL A 517 -24.89 -18.90 1.61
CA VAL A 517 -24.87 -19.91 2.67
C VAL A 517 -24.32 -19.33 3.97
N ALA A 518 -23.16 -18.63 3.88
CA ALA A 518 -22.54 -18.01 5.04
C ALA A 518 -23.46 -16.97 5.73
N ARG A 519 -24.17 -16.15 4.96
CA ARG A 519 -25.14 -15.18 5.51
C ARG A 519 -26.27 -15.85 6.27
N ARG A 520 -26.81 -16.97 5.77
CA ARG A 520 -27.85 -17.73 6.50
C ARG A 520 -27.37 -18.28 7.84
N ARG A 521 -26.06 -18.52 7.96
CA ARG A 521 -25.41 -19.05 9.16
C ARG A 521 -24.76 -17.98 10.03
N ASP A 522 -24.93 -16.70 9.69
CA ASP A 522 -24.30 -15.54 10.35
C ASP A 522 -22.78 -15.66 10.49
N ALA A 523 -22.14 -16.30 9.49
CA ALA A 523 -20.73 -16.59 9.50
C ALA A 523 -19.87 -15.34 9.21
N LEU A 524 -18.69 -15.26 9.83
CA LEU A 524 -17.63 -14.35 9.40
C LEU A 524 -17.10 -14.81 8.04
N VAL A 525 -17.24 -13.98 7.01
CA VAL A 525 -16.74 -14.28 5.66
C VAL A 525 -15.39 -13.61 5.43
N THR A 526 -14.40 -14.41 5.08
CA THR A 526 -13.06 -13.98 4.64
C THR A 526 -12.88 -14.37 3.17
N HIS A 527 -12.59 -13.41 2.30
CA HIS A 527 -12.08 -13.71 0.96
C HIS A 527 -10.56 -13.84 1.02
N ALA A 528 -10.00 -14.98 0.62
CA ALA A 528 -8.57 -15.16 0.42
C ALA A 528 -8.28 -15.04 -1.09
N VAL A 529 -7.80 -13.87 -1.50
CA VAL A 529 -7.57 -13.51 -2.91
C VAL A 529 -6.12 -13.78 -3.26
N VAL A 530 -5.89 -14.79 -4.08
CA VAL A 530 -4.52 -15.18 -4.48
C VAL A 530 -4.19 -14.51 -5.80
N LEU A 531 -3.26 -13.57 -5.76
CA LEU A 531 -2.78 -12.79 -6.90
C LEU A 531 -1.41 -13.31 -7.34
N VAL A 532 -1.36 -13.84 -8.53
CA VAL A 532 -0.13 -14.38 -9.15
C VAL A 532 -0.08 -13.92 -10.59
N GLU A 533 1.05 -13.45 -11.00
CA GLU A 533 1.30 -12.98 -12.36
C GLU A 533 1.12 -14.10 -13.39
N GLU A 534 0.67 -13.75 -14.60
CA GLU A 534 0.30 -14.68 -15.65
C GLU A 534 1.45 -15.63 -16.03
N ALA A 535 2.66 -15.09 -16.21
CA ALA A 535 3.86 -15.87 -16.51
C ALA A 535 4.18 -16.93 -15.44
N GLU A 536 4.02 -16.58 -14.16
CA GLU A 536 4.22 -17.52 -13.06
C GLU A 536 3.09 -18.56 -12.99
N LEU A 537 1.85 -18.18 -13.31
CA LEU A 537 0.74 -19.14 -13.41
C LEU A 537 0.97 -20.16 -14.51
N GLU A 538 1.44 -19.73 -15.68
CA GLU A 538 1.79 -20.61 -16.80
C GLU A 538 2.95 -21.53 -16.45
N ARG A 539 4.01 -21.00 -15.85
CA ARG A 539 5.14 -21.79 -15.36
C ARG A 539 4.69 -22.87 -14.36
N ARG A 540 3.87 -22.51 -13.37
CA ARG A 540 3.31 -23.45 -12.38
C ARG A 540 2.42 -24.48 -13.04
N ASN A 541 1.60 -24.07 -14.00
CA ASN A 541 0.71 -24.98 -14.70
C ASN A 541 1.50 -26.03 -15.51
N GLY A 542 2.63 -25.66 -16.12
CA GLY A 542 3.48 -26.55 -16.89
C GLY A 542 4.14 -27.68 -16.09
N VAL A 543 4.37 -27.48 -14.79
CA VAL A 543 5.01 -28.50 -13.91
C VAL A 543 4.00 -29.31 -13.09
N ARG A 544 2.69 -29.12 -13.27
CA ARG A 544 1.65 -29.84 -12.52
C ARG A 544 1.46 -31.26 -13.05
N PRO A 545 1.14 -32.25 -12.17
CA PRO A 545 0.76 -33.60 -12.61
C PRO A 545 -0.45 -33.63 -13.54
N HIS A 546 -1.36 -32.63 -13.38
CA HIS A 546 -2.56 -32.48 -14.20
C HIS A 546 -2.65 -31.02 -14.66
N PRO A 547 -1.95 -30.64 -15.74
CA PRO A 547 -1.98 -29.28 -16.24
C PRO A 547 -3.36 -28.94 -16.77
N VAL A 548 -3.79 -27.71 -16.50
CA VAL A 548 -5.01 -27.14 -17.09
C VAL A 548 -4.68 -26.73 -18.52
N PRO A 549 -5.52 -27.06 -19.52
CA PRO A 549 -5.30 -26.62 -20.89
C PRO A 549 -5.08 -25.09 -20.97
N PRO A 550 -4.10 -24.60 -21.76
CA PRO A 550 -3.79 -23.16 -21.83
C PRO A 550 -5.00 -22.28 -22.12
N GLN A 551 -5.87 -22.72 -23.04
CA GLN A 551 -7.12 -21.99 -23.38
C GLN A 551 -8.08 -21.86 -22.18
N VAL A 552 -8.14 -22.85 -21.31
CA VAL A 552 -8.97 -22.83 -20.10
C VAL A 552 -8.37 -21.86 -19.07
N LEU A 553 -7.04 -21.88 -18.91
CA LEU A 553 -6.34 -20.94 -18.02
C LEU A 553 -6.53 -19.49 -18.51
N ALA A 554 -6.32 -19.22 -19.79
CA ALA A 554 -6.57 -17.92 -20.40
C ALA A 554 -8.04 -17.46 -20.22
N SER A 555 -9.01 -18.39 -20.38
CA SER A 555 -10.43 -18.10 -20.12
C SER A 555 -10.69 -17.78 -18.64
N GLN A 556 -10.03 -18.46 -17.71
CA GLN A 556 -10.15 -18.16 -16.28
C GLN A 556 -9.57 -16.78 -15.97
N LEU A 557 -8.41 -16.42 -16.51
CA LEU A 557 -7.79 -15.11 -16.34
C LEU A 557 -8.68 -13.97 -16.85
N ARG A 558 -9.26 -14.11 -18.05
CA ARG A 558 -10.22 -13.13 -18.58
C ARG A 558 -11.47 -12.97 -17.71
N ARG A 559 -11.93 -14.04 -17.07
CA ARG A 559 -13.13 -14.05 -16.22
C ARG A 559 -12.85 -13.68 -14.78
N PHE A 560 -11.59 -13.71 -14.36
CA PHE A 560 -11.24 -13.42 -12.99
C PHE A 560 -11.46 -11.94 -12.68
N SER A 561 -12.42 -11.69 -11.81
CA SER A 561 -12.68 -10.39 -11.23
C SER A 561 -12.38 -10.47 -9.73
N PRO A 562 -11.17 -10.09 -9.27
CA PRO A 562 -10.83 -10.10 -7.86
C PRO A 562 -11.90 -9.34 -7.06
N PRO A 563 -12.36 -9.84 -5.90
CA PRO A 563 -13.31 -9.09 -5.09
C PRO A 563 -12.67 -7.78 -4.61
N CYS A 564 -13.40 -6.67 -4.65
CA CYS A 564 -12.99 -5.45 -3.98
C CYS A 564 -13.06 -5.64 -2.46
N ALA A 565 -12.22 -4.93 -1.73
CA ALA A 565 -12.34 -4.80 -0.29
C ALA A 565 -13.77 -4.35 0.07
N GLY A 566 -14.30 -4.78 1.22
CA GLY A 566 -15.67 -4.46 1.64
C GLY A 566 -16.79 -5.34 1.05
N ARG A 567 -16.48 -6.23 0.08
CA ARG A 567 -17.45 -7.23 -0.41
C ARG A 567 -17.60 -8.44 0.53
N ALA A 568 -16.64 -8.63 1.43
CA ALA A 568 -16.70 -9.58 2.54
C ALA A 568 -16.47 -8.83 3.87
N HIS A 569 -16.58 -9.54 4.98
CA HIS A 569 -16.25 -8.96 6.27
C HIS A 569 -14.78 -8.56 6.35
N ARG A 570 -13.88 -9.43 5.84
CA ARG A 570 -12.47 -9.15 5.64
C ARG A 570 -11.92 -9.81 4.37
N THR A 571 -10.79 -9.34 3.90
CA THR A 571 -10.10 -9.88 2.72
C THR A 571 -8.63 -10.04 3.04
N TRP A 572 -8.08 -11.20 2.72
CA TRP A 572 -6.65 -11.49 2.73
C TRP A 572 -6.14 -11.48 1.29
N TYR A 573 -5.09 -10.74 1.03
CA TYR A 573 -4.42 -10.71 -0.25
C TYR A 573 -3.15 -11.55 -0.16
N VAL A 574 -3.14 -12.66 -0.89
CA VAL A 574 -2.10 -13.68 -0.84
C VAL A 574 -1.23 -13.55 -2.07
N GLY A 575 0.07 -13.39 -1.86
CA GLY A 575 1.06 -13.28 -2.92
C GLY A 575 1.48 -14.62 -3.51
N ALA A 576 2.40 -14.56 -4.45
CA ALA A 576 2.94 -15.74 -5.13
C ALA A 576 3.64 -16.71 -4.16
N GLY A 577 4.25 -16.22 -3.07
CA GLY A 577 4.86 -17.05 -2.02
C GLY A 577 3.87 -17.87 -1.22
N GLY A 578 2.59 -17.56 -1.24
CA GLY A 578 1.55 -18.19 -0.43
C GLY A 578 1.34 -17.53 0.93
N ASP A 579 1.99 -16.38 1.18
CA ASP A 579 1.84 -15.60 2.40
C ASP A 579 0.77 -14.52 2.23
N VAL A 580 0.12 -14.13 3.34
CA VAL A 580 -0.79 -12.98 3.37
C VAL A 580 0.06 -11.70 3.40
N GLU A 581 0.10 -10.98 2.31
CA GLU A 581 0.93 -9.78 2.14
C GLU A 581 0.16 -8.48 2.46
N ASP A 582 -1.17 -8.49 2.38
CA ASP A 582 -2.02 -7.36 2.75
C ASP A 582 -3.40 -7.84 3.22
N THR A 583 -4.05 -7.04 4.03
CA THR A 583 -5.40 -7.32 4.57
C THR A 583 -6.31 -6.10 4.47
N ALA A 584 -7.59 -6.34 4.25
CA ALA A 584 -8.62 -5.31 4.31
C ALA A 584 -9.81 -5.75 5.14
N GLY A 585 -10.48 -4.79 5.76
CA GLY A 585 -11.69 -5.05 6.56
C GLY A 585 -11.42 -5.56 7.97
N THR A 586 -10.16 -5.59 8.44
CA THR A 586 -9.79 -5.94 9.81
C THR A 586 -9.84 -4.71 10.73
N LEU A 587 -10.10 -4.90 12.01
CA LEU A 587 -10.09 -3.82 13.00
C LEU A 587 -8.65 -3.33 13.27
N ALA A 588 -7.69 -4.26 13.28
CA ALA A 588 -6.28 -3.96 13.55
C ALA A 588 -5.61 -3.18 12.41
N ALA A 589 -6.06 -3.35 11.17
CA ALA A 589 -5.54 -2.58 10.05
C ALA A 589 -5.92 -1.10 10.23
N GLY A 590 -4.95 -0.28 10.57
CA GLY A 590 -4.99 1.15 10.34
C GLY A 590 -4.85 1.45 8.84
N PRO A 591 -4.86 2.72 8.42
CA PRO A 591 -4.48 3.07 7.06
C PRO A 591 -3.12 2.43 6.78
N VAL A 592 -3.07 1.61 5.73
CA VAL A 592 -2.00 0.65 5.47
C VAL A 592 -0.63 1.31 5.56
N THR A 593 0.10 1.02 6.62
CA THR A 593 1.54 1.21 6.65
C THR A 593 2.16 -0.02 5.99
N ALA A 594 2.59 0.12 4.74
CA ALA A 594 3.42 -0.90 4.14
C ALA A 594 4.70 -1.05 4.97
N GLY A 595 4.90 -2.20 5.57
CA GLY A 595 6.09 -2.49 6.36
C GLY A 595 5.86 -3.27 7.65
N GLY A 596 4.74 -3.95 7.81
CA GLY A 596 4.53 -4.90 8.89
C GLY A 596 4.40 -6.30 8.31
N GLY A 597 5.52 -6.99 8.12
CA GLY A 597 5.50 -8.45 8.12
C GLY A 597 4.82 -8.89 9.41
N LEU A 598 3.83 -9.75 9.30
CA LEU A 598 3.31 -10.48 10.45
C LEU A 598 4.48 -11.26 11.02
N ASP A 599 4.98 -10.85 12.19
CA ASP A 599 5.86 -11.68 12.98
C ASP A 599 5.15 -13.00 13.25
N ALA A 600 5.59 -14.03 12.53
CA ALA A 600 5.28 -15.42 12.83
C ALA A 600 6.08 -15.82 14.07
N HIS A 601 5.60 -15.45 15.28
CA HIS A 601 6.00 -16.06 16.54
C HIS A 601 4.84 -15.95 17.54
N GLN A 602 4.01 -16.96 17.55
CA GLN A 602 3.61 -17.86 18.67
C GLN A 602 2.62 -18.88 18.19
#